data_6701457d50b06c201ef5e22ba137cecc
#
_entry.id   6701457d50b06c201ef5e22ba137cecc
#
_cell.length_a   1.000
_cell.length_b   1.000
_cell.length_c   1.000
_cell.angle_alpha   90.00
_cell.angle_beta   90.00
_cell.angle_gamma   90.00
#
_symmetry.space_group_name_H-M   'P 1'
#
loop_
_entity.id
_entity.type
_entity.pdbx_description
1 polymer ?
#
loop_
_entity_poly.entity_id
_entity_poly.type
_entity_poly.pdbx_seq_one_letter_code
_entity_poly.pdbx_strand_id
1 'polypeptide(L)'
;MTRVLALHDGRAGNARQANALAHALDADTGECLLLPQAPWRWLAPRALPGADAAFGAAFAAHIARPPTIAIGCGRLAALATRLLHARGSKAVQILDPRIDTRHWDLVVAPEHDGLRGDNVITMRGSLHPVDDLWLAQARHDAPHIAALPSPHTVLLIGGPTRHAALDDAGFFALLRDLRAHARSEGGSFSAVTSRRTPARWRDALIDGETTLPGLRWRDERDGPNPYAGLLAHAGRIVCTPDSVNMLSEAAATLAPVFVWSPQVVQGRPRHFID
;
A
#
# COMPACT_ATOMS: atom_id res chain seq x y z
N MET A 1 -25.80 15.18 -2.45
CA MET A 1 -24.34 14.97 -2.28
C MET A 1 -24.02 13.54 -2.65
N THR A 2 -23.02 13.32 -3.45
CA THR A 2 -22.53 11.99 -3.81
C THR A 2 -21.83 11.37 -2.60
N ARG A 3 -22.32 10.23 -2.12
CA ARG A 3 -21.70 9.51 -1.00
C ARG A 3 -20.81 8.40 -1.54
N VAL A 4 -19.52 8.47 -1.28
CA VAL A 4 -18.52 7.46 -1.67
C VAL A 4 -18.15 6.61 -0.45
N LEU A 5 -18.05 5.29 -0.62
CA LEU A 5 -17.64 4.35 0.42
C LEU A 5 -16.42 3.55 -0.04
N ALA A 6 -15.31 3.69 0.67
CA ALA A 6 -14.13 2.88 0.51
C ALA A 6 -14.23 1.60 1.35
N LEU A 7 -13.98 0.43 0.73
CA LEU A 7 -14.13 -0.88 1.35
C LEU A 7 -12.82 -1.67 1.25
N HIS A 8 -12.34 -2.21 2.38
CA HIS A 8 -11.09 -2.97 2.42
C HIS A 8 -11.06 -3.98 3.57
N ASP A 9 -10.12 -4.91 3.50
CA ASP A 9 -9.93 -6.01 4.45
C ASP A 9 -8.92 -5.71 5.59
N GLY A 10 -8.63 -4.44 5.84
CA GLY A 10 -7.65 -3.99 6.85
C GLY A 10 -6.19 -4.13 6.45
N ARG A 11 -5.88 -4.67 5.27
CA ARG A 11 -4.52 -4.63 4.73
C ARG A 11 -4.18 -3.22 4.31
N ALA A 12 -3.07 -2.69 4.82
CA ALA A 12 -2.68 -1.29 4.58
C ALA A 12 -2.64 -0.92 3.08
N GLY A 13 -2.12 -1.81 2.22
CA GLY A 13 -2.08 -1.55 0.78
C GLY A 13 -3.48 -1.49 0.14
N ASN A 14 -4.44 -2.32 0.60
CA ASN A 14 -5.80 -2.31 0.08
C ASN A 14 -6.56 -1.07 0.58
N ALA A 15 -6.46 -0.76 1.87
CA ALA A 15 -7.05 0.44 2.46
C ALA A 15 -6.56 1.70 1.74
N ARG A 16 -5.23 1.81 1.56
CA ARG A 16 -4.61 2.97 0.94
C ARG A 16 -5.08 3.20 -0.50
N GLN A 17 -5.18 2.15 -1.32
CA GLN A 17 -5.67 2.25 -2.68
C GLN A 17 -7.15 2.65 -2.74
N ALA A 18 -8.01 2.02 -1.92
CA ALA A 18 -9.44 2.34 -1.89
C ALA A 18 -9.67 3.79 -1.45
N ASN A 19 -8.99 4.23 -0.39
CA ASN A 19 -9.09 5.58 0.12
C ASN A 19 -8.50 6.62 -0.85
N ALA A 20 -7.39 6.33 -1.51
CA ALA A 20 -6.79 7.23 -2.50
C ALA A 20 -7.77 7.56 -3.64
N LEU A 21 -8.42 6.51 -4.20
CA LEU A 21 -9.42 6.73 -5.25
C LEU A 21 -10.66 7.46 -4.72
N ALA A 22 -11.11 7.13 -3.50
CA ALA A 22 -12.27 7.78 -2.91
C ALA A 22 -12.03 9.29 -2.71
N HIS A 23 -10.89 9.68 -2.15
CA HIS A 23 -10.52 11.08 -1.94
C HIS A 23 -10.30 11.85 -3.25
N ALA A 24 -9.75 11.19 -4.28
CA ALA A 24 -9.56 11.81 -5.60
C ALA A 24 -10.87 12.18 -6.30
N LEU A 25 -11.99 11.61 -5.88
CA LEU A 25 -13.32 11.97 -6.41
C LEU A 25 -13.92 13.21 -5.75
N ASP A 26 -13.23 13.81 -4.78
CA ASP A 26 -13.64 15.03 -4.05
C ASP A 26 -15.11 14.95 -3.56
N ALA A 27 -15.48 13.82 -2.97
CA ALA A 27 -16.83 13.54 -2.50
C ALA A 27 -16.81 13.27 -0.98
N ASP A 28 -17.99 13.32 -0.35
CA ASP A 28 -18.18 12.86 1.03
C ASP A 28 -17.82 11.37 1.11
N THR A 29 -16.65 11.07 1.69
CA THR A 29 -16.07 9.75 1.72
C THR A 29 -16.22 9.10 3.08
N GLY A 30 -16.76 7.87 3.08
CA GLY A 30 -16.77 6.98 4.23
C GLY A 30 -15.80 5.82 4.05
N GLU A 31 -15.39 5.19 5.14
CA GLU A 31 -14.56 3.99 5.14
C GLU A 31 -15.28 2.84 5.84
N CYS A 32 -15.18 1.63 5.30
CA CYS A 32 -15.72 0.43 5.90
C CYS A 32 -14.68 -0.70 5.91
N LEU A 33 -14.25 -1.06 7.11
CA LEU A 33 -13.44 -2.25 7.35
C LEU A 33 -14.32 -3.49 7.26
N LEU A 34 -13.98 -4.39 6.35
CA LEU A 34 -14.70 -5.64 6.13
C LEU A 34 -14.18 -6.74 7.05
N LEU A 35 -15.01 -7.19 7.96
CA LEU A 35 -14.74 -8.30 8.88
C LEU A 35 -15.50 -9.55 8.43
N PRO A 36 -14.88 -10.43 7.60
CA PRO A 36 -15.60 -11.52 6.98
C PRO A 36 -15.98 -12.60 7.99
N GLN A 37 -17.25 -13.01 7.97
CA GLN A 37 -17.75 -14.17 8.70
C GLN A 37 -17.58 -15.46 7.87
N ALA A 38 -17.52 -16.62 8.55
CA ALA A 38 -17.56 -17.90 7.86
C ALA A 38 -18.97 -18.10 7.23
N PRO A 39 -19.09 -18.68 6.03
CA PRO A 39 -18.02 -19.21 5.16
C PRO A 39 -17.45 -18.18 4.17
N TRP A 40 -17.88 -16.91 4.21
CA TRP A 40 -17.60 -15.88 3.21
C TRP A 40 -16.13 -15.52 3.07
N ARG A 41 -15.39 -15.71 4.14
CA ARG A 41 -13.92 -15.56 4.13
C ARG A 41 -13.26 -16.39 3.01
N TRP A 42 -13.83 -17.55 2.68
CA TRP A 42 -13.29 -18.46 1.65
C TRP A 42 -14.05 -18.35 0.31
N LEU A 43 -15.34 -18.05 0.35
CA LEU A 43 -16.20 -18.01 -0.83
C LEU A 43 -16.06 -16.73 -1.65
N ALA A 44 -15.67 -15.60 -1.00
CA ALA A 44 -15.44 -14.35 -1.73
C ALA A 44 -14.47 -14.57 -2.91
N PRO A 45 -14.72 -13.93 -4.04
CA PRO A 45 -15.70 -12.86 -4.32
C PRO A 45 -17.07 -13.37 -4.81
N ARG A 46 -17.38 -14.67 -4.68
CA ARG A 46 -18.65 -15.22 -5.14
C ARG A 46 -19.81 -14.78 -4.24
N ALA A 47 -20.82 -14.13 -4.82
CA ALA A 47 -22.06 -13.77 -4.14
C ALA A 47 -23.04 -14.96 -4.23
N LEU A 48 -23.19 -15.70 -3.14
CA LEU A 48 -24.13 -16.80 -2.99
C LEU A 48 -25.30 -16.37 -2.09
N PRO A 49 -26.41 -17.12 -2.04
CA PRO A 49 -27.51 -16.83 -1.13
C PRO A 49 -27.03 -16.64 0.31
N GLY A 50 -27.51 -15.58 0.99
CA GLY A 50 -27.10 -15.21 2.34
C GLY A 50 -25.83 -14.35 2.43
N ALA A 51 -25.21 -13.95 1.32
CA ALA A 51 -24.00 -13.12 1.31
C ALA A 51 -24.18 -11.73 1.94
N ASP A 52 -25.40 -11.25 2.10
CA ASP A 52 -25.69 -9.98 2.78
C ASP A 52 -25.20 -9.94 4.23
N ALA A 53 -25.13 -11.11 4.88
CA ALA A 53 -24.59 -11.26 6.23
C ALA A 53 -23.06 -11.43 6.27
N ALA A 54 -22.37 -11.38 5.13
CA ALA A 54 -20.96 -11.74 5.01
C ALA A 54 -20.00 -10.93 5.90
N PHE A 55 -20.33 -9.68 6.22
CA PHE A 55 -19.43 -8.75 6.89
C PHE A 55 -20.02 -8.13 8.17
N GLY A 56 -21.10 -8.70 8.70
CA GLY A 56 -21.69 -8.27 9.98
C GLY A 56 -22.47 -6.95 9.91
N ALA A 57 -22.84 -6.43 11.09
CA ALA A 57 -23.81 -5.34 11.25
C ALA A 57 -23.36 -4.02 10.62
N ALA A 58 -22.07 -3.68 10.72
CA ALA A 58 -21.54 -2.44 10.15
C ALA A 58 -21.74 -2.38 8.63
N PHE A 59 -21.46 -3.48 7.93
CA PHE A 59 -21.70 -3.56 6.50
C PHE A 59 -23.20 -3.67 6.16
N ALA A 60 -24.01 -4.33 6.99
CA ALA A 60 -25.46 -4.43 6.80
C ALA A 60 -26.15 -3.06 6.77
N ALA A 61 -25.63 -2.07 7.52
CA ALA A 61 -26.12 -0.70 7.45
C ALA A 61 -25.94 -0.08 6.05
N HIS A 62 -24.84 -0.41 5.37
CA HIS A 62 -24.60 0.02 3.98
C HIS A 62 -25.45 -0.73 2.96
N ILE A 63 -25.78 -1.99 3.22
CA ILE A 63 -26.77 -2.74 2.43
C ILE A 63 -28.15 -2.09 2.51
N ALA A 64 -28.57 -1.64 3.72
CA ALA A 64 -29.86 -0.98 3.94
C ALA A 64 -29.92 0.43 3.35
N ARG A 65 -28.79 1.13 3.30
CA ARG A 65 -28.67 2.49 2.73
C ARG A 65 -27.41 2.54 1.84
N PRO A 66 -27.51 2.06 0.59
CA PRO A 66 -26.37 1.96 -0.29
C PRO A 66 -25.72 3.33 -0.56
N PRO A 67 -24.36 3.40 -0.65
CA PRO A 67 -23.68 4.61 -1.11
C PRO A 67 -23.96 4.84 -2.59
N THR A 68 -23.73 6.04 -3.07
CA THR A 68 -23.79 6.34 -4.51
C THR A 68 -22.69 5.58 -5.26
N ILE A 69 -21.47 5.58 -4.68
CA ILE A 69 -20.31 4.88 -5.24
C ILE A 69 -19.69 4.00 -4.16
N ALA A 70 -19.44 2.73 -4.48
CA ALA A 70 -18.76 1.76 -3.64
C ALA A 70 -17.41 1.40 -4.29
N ILE A 71 -16.30 1.72 -3.63
CA ILE A 71 -14.94 1.45 -4.10
C ILE A 71 -14.33 0.36 -3.24
N GLY A 72 -14.00 -0.78 -3.82
CA GLY A 72 -13.43 -1.91 -3.10
C GLY A 72 -12.03 -2.27 -3.58
N CYS A 73 -11.13 -2.60 -2.66
CA CYS A 73 -9.82 -3.11 -3.01
C CYS A 73 -9.58 -4.52 -2.44
N GLY A 74 -9.26 -5.44 -3.34
CA GLY A 74 -8.96 -6.82 -3.02
C GLY A 74 -10.20 -7.75 -2.95
N ARG A 75 -9.96 -9.04 -2.69
CA ARG A 75 -10.93 -10.12 -2.87
C ARG A 75 -12.19 -10.02 -2.00
N LEU A 76 -12.05 -9.61 -0.73
CA LEU A 76 -13.20 -9.48 0.17
C LEU A 76 -14.05 -8.26 -0.23
N ALA A 77 -13.38 -7.16 -0.58
CA ALA A 77 -14.05 -5.97 -1.05
C ALA A 77 -14.78 -6.20 -2.39
N ALA A 78 -14.26 -7.09 -3.24
CA ALA A 78 -14.95 -7.50 -4.46
C ALA A 78 -16.33 -8.14 -4.20
N LEU A 79 -16.49 -8.93 -3.13
CA LEU A 79 -17.81 -9.40 -2.70
C LEU A 79 -18.68 -8.24 -2.21
N ALA A 80 -18.14 -7.38 -1.35
CA ALA A 80 -18.88 -6.27 -0.76
C ALA A 80 -19.40 -5.28 -1.83
N THR A 81 -18.55 -4.89 -2.78
CA THR A 81 -18.96 -3.99 -3.88
C THR A 81 -20.01 -4.61 -4.80
N ARG A 82 -19.96 -5.93 -5.07
CA ARG A 82 -21.02 -6.65 -5.80
C ARG A 82 -22.35 -6.59 -5.09
N LEU A 83 -22.37 -6.80 -3.77
CA LEU A 83 -23.58 -6.74 -2.96
C LEU A 83 -24.20 -5.33 -2.98
N LEU A 84 -23.37 -4.30 -2.92
CA LEU A 84 -23.84 -2.91 -3.03
C LEU A 84 -24.26 -2.54 -4.45
N HIS A 85 -23.58 -3.06 -5.47
CA HIS A 85 -23.99 -2.91 -6.87
C HIS A 85 -25.39 -3.47 -7.13
N ALA A 86 -25.67 -4.65 -6.61
CA ALA A 86 -27.02 -5.26 -6.69
C ALA A 86 -28.09 -4.41 -5.98
N ARG A 87 -27.72 -3.40 -5.21
CA ARG A 87 -28.61 -2.44 -4.52
C ARG A 87 -28.58 -1.03 -5.10
N GLY A 88 -27.97 -0.89 -6.29
CA GLY A 88 -27.98 0.35 -7.05
C GLY A 88 -26.77 1.26 -6.87
N SER A 89 -25.76 0.87 -6.09
CA SER A 89 -24.50 1.60 -6.06
C SER A 89 -23.74 1.44 -7.38
N LYS A 90 -23.02 2.47 -7.80
CA LYS A 90 -21.95 2.32 -8.78
C LYS A 90 -20.77 1.61 -8.11
N ALA A 91 -20.34 0.49 -8.67
CA ALA A 91 -19.31 -0.36 -8.08
C ALA A 91 -17.98 -0.24 -8.82
N VAL A 92 -16.94 0.13 -8.09
CA VAL A 92 -15.56 0.17 -8.57
C VAL A 92 -14.74 -0.87 -7.81
N GLN A 93 -14.07 -1.75 -8.55
CA GLN A 93 -13.17 -2.75 -7.99
C GLN A 93 -11.73 -2.42 -8.33
N ILE A 94 -10.88 -2.39 -7.32
CA ILE A 94 -9.44 -2.24 -7.47
C ILE A 94 -8.79 -3.62 -7.29
N LEU A 95 -7.84 -3.95 -8.17
CA LEU A 95 -7.19 -5.23 -8.39
C LEU A 95 -8.09 -6.26 -9.08
N ASP A 96 -7.44 -7.23 -9.74
CA ASP A 96 -8.10 -8.36 -10.43
C ASP A 96 -9.03 -9.13 -9.47
N PRO A 97 -10.35 -9.12 -9.68
CA PRO A 97 -11.31 -9.80 -8.83
C PRO A 97 -11.28 -11.33 -8.97
N ARG A 98 -10.56 -11.87 -9.96
CA ARG A 98 -10.46 -13.29 -10.29
C ARG A 98 -11.77 -13.95 -10.72
N ILE A 99 -12.76 -13.14 -11.12
CA ILE A 99 -14.02 -13.53 -11.72
C ILE A 99 -14.38 -12.52 -12.79
N ASP A 100 -15.46 -12.76 -13.54
CA ASP A 100 -15.92 -11.90 -14.62
C ASP A 100 -16.09 -10.44 -14.19
N THR A 101 -15.45 -9.51 -14.92
CA THR A 101 -15.45 -8.08 -14.63
C THR A 101 -16.81 -7.41 -14.78
N ARG A 102 -17.75 -8.02 -15.52
CA ARG A 102 -19.12 -7.53 -15.71
C ARG A 102 -19.94 -7.36 -14.43
N HIS A 103 -19.43 -7.84 -13.31
CA HIS A 103 -20.07 -7.64 -12.00
C HIS A 103 -19.83 -6.24 -11.41
N TRP A 104 -19.05 -5.39 -12.05
CA TRP A 104 -18.75 -4.02 -11.64
C TRP A 104 -18.96 -3.05 -12.78
N ASP A 105 -19.20 -1.77 -12.46
CA ASP A 105 -19.21 -0.69 -13.46
C ASP A 105 -17.81 -0.40 -13.95
N LEU A 106 -16.79 -0.52 -13.08
CA LEU A 106 -15.39 -0.31 -13.38
C LEU A 106 -14.48 -1.24 -12.58
N VAL A 107 -13.44 -1.75 -13.24
CA VAL A 107 -12.34 -2.46 -12.59
C VAL A 107 -11.03 -1.74 -12.91
N VAL A 108 -10.27 -1.37 -11.87
CA VAL A 108 -8.94 -0.78 -11.99
C VAL A 108 -7.90 -1.83 -11.60
N ALA A 109 -7.08 -2.26 -12.53
CA ALA A 109 -6.12 -3.34 -12.31
C ALA A 109 -4.71 -2.95 -12.75
N PRO A 110 -3.66 -3.46 -12.08
CA PRO A 110 -2.30 -3.28 -12.55
C PRO A 110 -2.10 -3.93 -13.93
N GLU A 111 -1.31 -3.31 -14.79
CA GLU A 111 -0.97 -3.85 -16.13
C GLU A 111 -0.39 -5.27 -16.04
N HIS A 112 0.43 -5.53 -15.02
CA HIS A 112 1.07 -6.82 -14.80
C HIS A 112 0.10 -7.97 -14.43
N ASP A 113 -1.16 -7.66 -14.10
CA ASP A 113 -2.20 -8.67 -13.90
C ASP A 113 -2.76 -9.21 -15.23
N GLY A 114 -2.56 -8.48 -16.33
CA GLY A 114 -2.99 -8.89 -17.67
C GLY A 114 -4.51 -8.88 -17.87
N LEU A 115 -5.27 -8.27 -16.94
CA LEU A 115 -6.73 -8.21 -17.04
C LEU A 115 -7.15 -7.29 -18.19
N ARG A 116 -8.18 -7.69 -18.94
CA ARG A 116 -8.78 -6.92 -20.05
C ARG A 116 -10.30 -7.02 -19.98
N GLY A 117 -10.98 -5.99 -20.49
CA GLY A 117 -12.45 -5.90 -20.57
C GLY A 117 -12.88 -4.48 -20.90
N ASP A 118 -14.11 -4.31 -21.38
CA ASP A 118 -14.66 -3.00 -21.77
C ASP A 118 -14.78 -2.04 -20.57
N ASN A 119 -14.91 -2.57 -19.36
CA ASN A 119 -14.98 -1.86 -18.10
C ASN A 119 -13.68 -1.97 -17.28
N VAL A 120 -12.54 -2.27 -17.90
CA VAL A 120 -11.24 -2.42 -17.22
C VAL A 120 -10.32 -1.27 -17.61
N ILE A 121 -9.83 -0.53 -16.62
CA ILE A 121 -8.72 0.39 -16.75
C ILE A 121 -7.47 -0.25 -16.18
N THR A 122 -6.40 -0.29 -16.94
CA THR A 122 -5.10 -0.77 -16.45
C THR A 122 -4.17 0.38 -16.12
N MET A 123 -3.33 0.18 -15.11
CA MET A 123 -2.38 1.18 -14.65
C MET A 123 -1.03 0.55 -14.33
N ARG A 124 0.05 1.31 -14.46
CA ARG A 124 1.37 0.92 -13.94
C ARG A 124 1.39 1.09 -12.43
N GLY A 125 1.88 0.06 -11.73
CA GLY A 125 1.97 0.10 -10.27
C GLY A 125 0.64 -0.07 -9.56
N SER A 126 0.41 0.74 -8.55
CA SER A 126 -0.78 0.74 -7.70
C SER A 126 -1.32 2.16 -7.48
N LEU A 127 -2.61 2.28 -7.19
CA LEU A 127 -3.21 3.54 -6.74
C LEU A 127 -2.60 3.95 -5.38
N HIS A 128 -2.31 5.23 -5.23
CA HIS A 128 -1.74 5.81 -4.01
C HIS A 128 -2.10 7.30 -3.89
N PRO A 129 -2.07 7.87 -2.68
CA PRO A 129 -2.39 9.28 -2.48
C PRO A 129 -1.21 10.24 -2.75
N VAL A 130 -0.03 9.72 -3.08
CA VAL A 130 1.18 10.53 -3.20
C VAL A 130 1.11 11.39 -4.46
N ASP A 131 0.98 12.69 -4.28
CA ASP A 131 1.06 13.75 -5.27
C ASP A 131 1.79 14.95 -4.66
N ASP A 132 1.92 16.04 -5.40
CA ASP A 132 2.64 17.24 -4.96
C ASP A 132 2.00 17.87 -3.71
N LEU A 133 0.67 17.88 -3.62
CA LEU A 133 -0.05 18.43 -2.47
C LEU A 133 0.15 17.56 -1.22
N TRP A 134 0.03 16.24 -1.39
CA TRP A 134 0.28 15.29 -0.32
C TRP A 134 1.72 15.37 0.18
N LEU A 135 2.71 15.48 -0.72
CA LEU A 135 4.11 15.65 -0.35
C LEU A 135 4.36 16.99 0.36
N ALA A 136 3.71 18.08 -0.08
CA ALA A 136 3.81 19.37 0.58
C ALA A 136 3.25 19.32 2.01
N GLN A 137 2.08 18.69 2.20
CA GLN A 137 1.50 18.48 3.51
C GLN A 137 2.40 17.62 4.39
N ALA A 138 2.93 16.51 3.86
CA ALA A 138 3.82 15.62 4.61
C ALA A 138 5.12 16.33 5.03
N ARG A 139 5.65 17.26 4.21
CA ARG A 139 6.79 18.12 4.60
C ARG A 139 6.42 19.05 5.74
N HIS A 140 5.26 19.69 5.66
CA HIS A 140 4.76 20.58 6.70
C HIS A 140 4.62 19.85 8.05
N ASP A 141 4.08 18.64 8.04
CA ASP A 141 3.78 17.86 9.23
C ASP A 141 5.03 17.22 9.88
N ALA A 142 6.15 17.14 9.15
CA ALA A 142 7.36 16.48 9.60
C ALA A 142 8.63 17.39 9.53
N PRO A 143 8.63 18.60 10.12
CA PRO A 143 9.75 19.53 10.04
C PRO A 143 11.03 18.99 10.71
N HIS A 144 10.90 18.07 11.67
CA HIS A 144 12.03 17.43 12.33
C HIS A 144 12.84 16.52 11.38
N ILE A 145 12.21 16.00 10.31
CA ILE A 145 12.92 15.23 9.28
C ILE A 145 13.71 16.16 8.35
N ALA A 146 13.20 17.35 8.07
CA ALA A 146 13.92 18.37 7.30
C ALA A 146 15.23 18.81 7.96
N ALA A 147 15.32 18.71 9.29
CA ALA A 147 16.51 19.09 10.05
C ALA A 147 17.64 18.02 10.02
N LEU A 148 17.38 16.84 9.44
CA LEU A 148 18.37 15.77 9.32
C LEU A 148 19.46 16.16 8.31
N PRO A 149 20.74 15.75 8.54
CA PRO A 149 21.81 15.98 7.59
C PRO A 149 21.51 15.45 6.18
N SER A 150 21.85 16.23 5.18
CA SER A 150 21.72 15.86 3.77
C SER A 150 23.07 15.34 3.23
N PRO A 151 23.04 14.38 2.28
CA PRO A 151 21.87 13.74 1.68
C PRO A 151 21.15 12.76 2.62
N HIS A 152 19.81 12.74 2.55
CA HIS A 152 18.99 11.86 3.38
C HIS A 152 18.64 10.57 2.63
N THR A 153 19.20 9.45 3.05
CA THR A 153 18.91 8.12 2.51
C THR A 153 17.76 7.46 3.29
N VAL A 154 16.71 7.09 2.59
CA VAL A 154 15.54 6.42 3.16
C VAL A 154 15.46 4.98 2.66
N LEU A 155 15.41 4.01 3.58
CA LEU A 155 15.20 2.59 3.30
C LEU A 155 13.77 2.19 3.63
N LEU A 156 13.01 1.78 2.61
CA LEU A 156 11.66 1.23 2.76
C LEU A 156 11.72 -0.30 2.77
N ILE A 157 11.25 -0.93 3.85
CA ILE A 157 11.46 -2.35 4.10
C ILE A 157 10.12 -3.11 4.10
N GLY A 158 9.92 -3.95 3.11
CA GLY A 158 8.90 -4.97 3.09
C GLY A 158 9.35 -6.24 3.83
N GLY A 159 9.52 -7.32 3.11
CA GLY A 159 10.00 -8.60 3.63
C GLY A 159 9.89 -9.73 2.61
N PRO A 160 10.42 -10.90 2.91
CA PRO A 160 10.34 -12.05 2.03
C PRO A 160 8.89 -12.39 1.67
N THR A 161 8.67 -12.72 0.42
CA THR A 161 7.38 -13.19 -0.09
C THR A 161 7.59 -14.37 -1.03
N ARG A 162 6.51 -15.06 -1.41
CA ARG A 162 6.58 -16.12 -2.43
C ARG A 162 7.10 -15.63 -3.79
N HIS A 163 7.06 -14.31 -4.04
CA HIS A 163 7.49 -13.68 -5.29
C HIS A 163 8.84 -12.97 -5.17
N ALA A 164 9.35 -12.77 -3.96
CA ALA A 164 10.62 -12.14 -3.68
C ALA A 164 11.32 -12.88 -2.53
N ALA A 165 12.21 -13.78 -2.88
CA ALA A 165 12.97 -14.63 -1.96
C ALA A 165 14.17 -13.84 -1.41
N LEU A 166 13.90 -12.92 -0.48
CA LEU A 166 14.92 -12.12 0.19
C LEU A 166 15.49 -12.90 1.37
N ASP A 167 16.80 -12.85 1.56
CA ASP A 167 17.51 -13.51 2.66
C ASP A 167 18.13 -12.52 3.64
N ASP A 168 18.52 -13.03 4.81
CA ASP A 168 19.08 -12.24 5.88
C ASP A 168 20.47 -11.70 5.56
N ALA A 169 21.33 -12.53 4.99
CA ALA A 169 22.72 -12.16 4.72
C ALA A 169 22.76 -10.97 3.76
N GLY A 170 21.95 -11.01 2.71
CA GLY A 170 21.80 -9.91 1.77
C GLY A 170 21.22 -8.66 2.42
N PHE A 171 20.21 -8.80 3.29
CA PHE A 171 19.63 -7.66 3.99
C PHE A 171 20.63 -6.99 4.94
N PHE A 172 21.40 -7.77 5.72
CA PHE A 172 22.39 -7.22 6.64
C PHE A 172 23.55 -6.57 5.89
N ALA A 173 23.95 -7.11 4.72
CA ALA A 173 24.92 -6.47 3.86
C ALA A 173 24.39 -5.13 3.32
N LEU A 174 23.16 -5.09 2.79
CA LEU A 174 22.51 -3.85 2.35
C LEU A 174 22.49 -2.79 3.46
N LEU A 175 22.06 -3.17 4.65
CA LEU A 175 21.97 -2.24 5.80
C LEU A 175 23.31 -1.67 6.18
N ARG A 176 24.36 -2.52 6.25
CA ARG A 176 25.74 -2.10 6.50
C ARG A 176 26.24 -1.11 5.44
N ASP A 177 26.02 -1.43 4.16
CA ASP A 177 26.54 -0.65 3.05
C ASP A 177 25.84 0.71 2.94
N LEU A 178 24.51 0.77 3.13
CA LEU A 178 23.77 2.03 3.16
C LEU A 178 24.18 2.92 4.34
N ARG A 179 24.40 2.33 5.52
CA ARG A 179 24.91 3.08 6.69
C ARG A 179 26.32 3.64 6.45
N ALA A 180 27.20 2.82 5.90
CA ALA A 180 28.57 3.25 5.56
C ALA A 180 28.55 4.37 4.53
N HIS A 181 27.71 4.26 3.51
CA HIS A 181 27.56 5.28 2.48
C HIS A 181 27.00 6.60 3.03
N ALA A 182 25.92 6.57 3.80
CA ALA A 182 25.37 7.77 4.43
C ALA A 182 26.39 8.47 5.35
N ARG A 183 27.20 7.67 6.08
CA ARG A 183 28.26 8.20 6.94
C ARG A 183 29.38 8.87 6.12
N SER A 184 29.81 8.25 5.02
CA SER A 184 30.89 8.81 4.18
C SER A 184 30.53 10.13 3.51
N GLU A 185 29.24 10.38 3.31
CA GLU A 185 28.71 11.62 2.75
C GLU A 185 28.40 12.69 3.81
N GLY A 186 28.52 12.38 5.11
CA GLY A 186 28.05 13.27 6.19
C GLY A 186 26.54 13.42 6.24
N GLY A 187 25.81 12.51 5.59
CA GLY A 187 24.37 12.54 5.47
C GLY A 187 23.63 11.83 6.60
N SER A 188 22.37 11.52 6.38
CA SER A 188 21.52 10.79 7.32
C SER A 188 20.92 9.53 6.68
N PHE A 189 20.55 8.58 7.55
CA PHE A 189 19.95 7.31 7.15
C PHE A 189 18.69 7.06 7.98
N SER A 190 17.54 6.91 7.31
CA SER A 190 16.30 6.51 7.94
C SER A 190 15.78 5.21 7.35
N ALA A 191 15.08 4.43 8.17
CA ALA A 191 14.45 3.20 7.74
C ALA A 191 13.04 3.05 8.33
N VAL A 192 12.12 2.54 7.53
CA VAL A 192 10.77 2.22 7.95
C VAL A 192 10.40 0.81 7.51
N THR A 193 9.83 0.04 8.43
CA THR A 193 9.45 -1.35 8.19
C THR A 193 7.97 -1.49 7.86
N SER A 194 7.61 -2.67 7.38
CA SER A 194 6.24 -3.10 7.17
C SER A 194 5.85 -4.21 8.16
N ARG A 195 4.57 -4.57 8.18
CA ARG A 195 4.07 -5.72 8.97
C ARG A 195 4.70 -7.06 8.56
N ARG A 196 5.23 -7.16 7.32
CA ARG A 196 5.89 -8.39 6.81
C ARG A 196 7.37 -8.47 7.14
N THR A 197 7.96 -7.39 7.61
CA THR A 197 9.39 -7.33 7.92
C THR A 197 9.73 -8.32 9.03
N PRO A 198 10.67 -9.25 8.83
CA PRO A 198 11.10 -10.19 9.86
C PRO A 198 11.60 -9.49 11.13
N ALA A 199 11.33 -10.07 12.30
CA ALA A 199 11.75 -9.49 13.59
C ALA A 199 13.25 -9.18 13.61
N ARG A 200 14.08 -10.13 13.19
CA ARG A 200 15.54 -9.97 13.12
C ARG A 200 16.01 -8.81 12.24
N TRP A 201 15.24 -8.44 11.19
CA TRP A 201 15.55 -7.26 10.38
C TRP A 201 15.19 -5.97 11.09
N ARG A 202 14.06 -5.98 11.83
CA ARG A 202 13.66 -4.85 12.68
C ARG A 202 14.67 -4.59 13.80
N ASP A 203 15.14 -5.65 14.44
CA ASP A 203 16.13 -5.57 15.52
C ASP A 203 17.46 -5.01 15.00
N ALA A 204 17.92 -5.47 13.83
CA ALA A 204 19.14 -4.98 13.20
C ALA A 204 19.13 -3.48 12.86
N LEU A 205 17.94 -2.85 12.78
CA LEU A 205 17.85 -1.40 12.54
C LEU A 205 18.38 -0.57 13.70
N ILE A 206 18.34 -1.09 14.92
CA ILE A 206 18.77 -0.42 16.15
C ILE A 206 20.07 -0.98 16.70
N ASP A 207 20.46 -2.20 16.28
CA ASP A 207 21.68 -2.83 16.76
C ASP A 207 22.92 -2.10 16.26
N GLY A 208 23.78 -1.70 17.19
CA GLY A 208 25.15 -1.25 16.93
C GLY A 208 25.35 0.12 16.29
N GLU A 209 24.28 0.90 16.04
CA GLU A 209 24.43 2.20 15.32
C GLU A 209 23.59 3.31 15.97
N THR A 210 24.16 4.01 16.95
CA THR A 210 23.51 5.15 17.61
C THR A 210 23.99 6.52 17.10
N THR A 211 25.07 6.57 16.32
CA THR A 211 25.73 7.84 15.95
C THR A 211 25.27 8.40 14.59
N LEU A 212 24.76 7.57 13.68
CA LEU A 212 24.32 8.03 12.38
C LEU A 212 22.93 8.70 12.50
N PRO A 213 22.77 9.98 12.16
CA PRO A 213 21.49 10.69 12.21
C PRO A 213 20.41 10.02 11.37
N GLY A 214 19.14 10.10 11.81
CA GLY A 214 17.99 9.60 11.08
C GLY A 214 17.00 8.81 11.97
N LEU A 215 15.89 8.40 11.38
CA LEU A 215 14.80 7.68 12.05
C LEU A 215 14.84 6.20 11.76
N ARG A 216 14.57 5.34 12.75
CA ARG A 216 14.43 3.89 12.60
C ARG A 216 13.09 3.47 13.17
N TRP A 217 12.10 3.42 12.31
CA TRP A 217 10.76 3.02 12.72
C TRP A 217 10.51 1.54 12.41
N ARG A 218 10.25 0.76 13.44
CA ARG A 218 10.04 -0.71 13.37
C ARG A 218 8.57 -1.08 13.47
N ASP A 219 7.84 -0.40 14.33
CA ASP A 219 6.40 -0.55 14.55
C ASP A 219 5.88 0.59 15.45
N GLU A 220 4.61 0.51 15.84
CA GLU A 220 3.91 1.54 16.60
C GLU A 220 4.52 1.83 17.98
N ARG A 221 5.38 0.97 18.51
CA ARG A 221 6.12 1.20 19.77
C ARG A 221 7.19 2.28 19.62
N ASP A 222 7.64 2.54 18.41
CA ASP A 222 8.59 3.61 18.11
C ASP A 222 7.89 4.98 17.87
N GLY A 223 6.58 5.07 18.11
CA GLY A 223 5.77 6.26 17.92
C GLY A 223 5.02 6.28 16.58
N PRO A 224 4.50 7.45 16.18
CA PRO A 224 3.79 7.61 14.92
C PRO A 224 4.63 7.19 13.73
N ASN A 225 3.99 6.57 12.73
CA ASN A 225 4.68 6.11 11.54
C ASN A 225 5.19 7.30 10.69
N PRO A 226 6.52 7.46 10.53
CA PRO A 226 7.11 8.60 9.83
C PRO A 226 7.09 8.46 8.30
N TYR A 227 6.44 7.46 7.76
CA TYR A 227 6.50 7.07 6.34
C TYR A 227 6.26 8.25 5.38
N ALA A 228 5.22 9.04 5.62
CA ALA A 228 4.89 10.18 4.77
C ALA A 228 6.00 11.24 4.77
N GLY A 229 6.47 11.63 5.95
CA GLY A 229 7.56 12.59 6.10
C GLY A 229 8.87 12.07 5.49
N LEU A 230 9.16 10.78 5.64
CA LEU A 230 10.35 10.17 5.03
C LEU A 230 10.30 10.22 3.50
N LEU A 231 9.15 9.90 2.88
CA LEU A 231 8.98 10.05 1.43
C LEU A 231 9.16 11.50 0.98
N ALA A 232 8.59 12.44 1.74
CA ALA A 232 8.57 13.86 1.37
C ALA A 232 9.94 14.55 1.51
N HIS A 233 10.82 14.06 2.40
CA HIS A 233 12.13 14.63 2.66
C HIS A 233 13.29 13.78 2.16
N ALA A 234 13.04 12.68 1.47
CA ALA A 234 14.09 11.80 0.97
C ALA A 234 14.99 12.52 -0.05
N GLY A 235 16.30 12.42 0.12
CA GLY A 235 17.27 12.75 -0.91
C GLY A 235 17.43 11.60 -1.90
N ARG A 236 17.25 10.37 -1.44
CA ARG A 236 17.14 9.12 -2.23
C ARG A 236 16.36 8.07 -1.44
N ILE A 237 15.69 7.17 -2.16
CA ILE A 237 14.90 6.09 -1.58
C ILE A 237 15.45 4.75 -2.07
N VAL A 238 15.67 3.83 -1.14
CA VAL A 238 15.99 2.44 -1.44
C VAL A 238 14.80 1.58 -0.99
N CYS A 239 14.30 0.72 -1.87
CA CYS A 239 13.15 -0.14 -1.59
C CYS A 239 13.52 -1.62 -1.66
N THR A 240 13.00 -2.44 -0.76
CA THR A 240 12.93 -3.87 -1.02
C THR A 240 11.91 -4.15 -2.14
N PRO A 241 12.15 -5.16 -3.00
CA PRO A 241 11.39 -5.33 -4.26
C PRO A 241 10.02 -5.99 -4.11
N ASP A 242 9.61 -6.36 -2.88
CA ASP A 242 8.47 -7.23 -2.61
C ASP A 242 7.11 -6.54 -2.62
N SER A 243 7.08 -5.20 -2.69
CA SER A 243 5.85 -4.42 -2.56
C SER A 243 5.66 -3.43 -3.69
N VAL A 244 4.78 -3.77 -4.64
CA VAL A 244 4.40 -2.86 -5.73
C VAL A 244 3.86 -1.53 -5.18
N ASN A 245 3.04 -1.55 -4.12
CA ASN A 245 2.50 -0.32 -3.53
C ASN A 245 3.62 0.61 -3.04
N MET A 246 4.56 0.06 -2.29
CA MET A 246 5.67 0.84 -1.73
C MET A 246 6.56 1.41 -2.83
N LEU A 247 6.84 0.62 -3.86
CA LEU A 247 7.59 1.07 -5.04
C LEU A 247 6.86 2.15 -5.82
N SER A 248 5.53 2.01 -6.00
CA SER A 248 4.70 3.02 -6.68
C SER A 248 4.67 4.34 -5.93
N GLU A 249 4.51 4.31 -4.61
CA GLU A 249 4.53 5.50 -3.77
C GLU A 249 5.90 6.18 -3.76
N ALA A 250 6.99 5.39 -3.71
CA ALA A 250 8.35 5.93 -3.81
C ALA A 250 8.59 6.58 -5.18
N ALA A 251 8.18 5.92 -6.26
CA ALA A 251 8.35 6.42 -7.63
C ALA A 251 7.53 7.69 -7.93
N ALA A 252 6.50 7.99 -7.12
CA ALA A 252 5.73 9.23 -7.22
C ALA A 252 6.41 10.43 -6.53
N THR A 253 7.54 10.22 -5.86
CA THR A 253 8.34 11.30 -5.28
C THR A 253 9.33 11.86 -6.32
N LEU A 254 9.96 12.99 -6.00
CA LEU A 254 11.05 13.56 -6.82
C LEU A 254 12.42 12.94 -6.52
N ALA A 255 12.52 12.09 -5.49
CA ALA A 255 13.78 11.47 -5.10
C ALA A 255 14.15 10.31 -6.04
N PRO A 256 15.43 10.11 -6.35
CA PRO A 256 15.88 8.90 -7.02
C PRO A 256 15.50 7.64 -6.23
N VAL A 257 14.91 6.65 -6.91
CA VAL A 257 14.46 5.39 -6.31
C VAL A 257 15.33 4.24 -6.79
N PHE A 258 15.86 3.49 -5.85
CA PHE A 258 16.67 2.30 -6.08
C PHE A 258 15.95 1.07 -5.56
N VAL A 259 15.91 0.01 -6.35
CA VAL A 259 15.32 -1.28 -5.96
C VAL A 259 16.43 -2.25 -5.59
N TRP A 260 16.43 -2.72 -4.33
CA TRP A 260 17.42 -3.69 -3.88
C TRP A 260 17.13 -5.08 -4.43
N SER A 261 18.15 -5.73 -5.02
CA SER A 261 18.06 -7.11 -5.55
C SER A 261 16.81 -7.39 -6.39
N PRO A 262 16.50 -6.58 -7.41
CA PRO A 262 15.27 -6.75 -8.19
C PRO A 262 15.19 -8.10 -8.90
N GLN A 263 16.33 -8.73 -9.17
CA GLN A 263 16.43 -10.04 -9.84
C GLN A 263 15.78 -11.20 -9.06
N VAL A 264 15.60 -11.08 -7.76
CA VAL A 264 14.93 -12.13 -6.95
C VAL A 264 13.40 -12.14 -7.12
N VAL A 265 12.85 -11.10 -7.75
CA VAL A 265 11.40 -11.00 -7.98
C VAL A 265 10.98 -11.90 -9.14
N GLN A 266 9.95 -12.69 -8.91
CA GLN A 266 9.40 -13.65 -9.86
C GLN A 266 7.90 -13.42 -10.07
N GLY A 267 7.38 -13.96 -11.21
CA GLY A 267 5.98 -13.87 -11.54
C GLY A 267 5.52 -12.46 -11.92
N ARG A 268 4.23 -12.18 -11.76
CA ARG A 268 3.60 -10.92 -12.18
C ARG A 268 4.28 -9.64 -11.66
N PRO A 269 4.69 -9.55 -10.39
CA PRO A 269 5.37 -8.34 -9.91
C PRO A 269 6.69 -8.02 -10.63
N ARG A 270 7.32 -9.01 -11.27
CA ARG A 270 8.54 -8.80 -12.06
C ARG A 270 8.31 -7.79 -13.19
N HIS A 271 7.18 -7.90 -13.90
CA HIS A 271 6.84 -7.00 -15.00
C HIS A 271 6.62 -5.53 -14.58
N PHE A 272 6.47 -5.27 -13.30
CA PHE A 272 6.41 -3.90 -12.78
C PHE A 272 7.81 -3.32 -12.53
N ILE A 273 8.79 -4.17 -12.21
CA ILE A 273 10.16 -3.75 -11.88
C ILE A 273 11.00 -3.55 -13.15
N ASP A 274 10.73 -4.32 -14.19
CA ASP A 274 11.36 -4.19 -15.51
C ASP A 274 10.82 -2.97 -16.26
#